data_af7e1ca2c0888ad67f4f445a2bc1ab1a
#
_entry.id   af7e1ca2c0888ad67f4f445a2bc1ab1a
#
_cell.length_a   1.000
_cell.length_b   1.000
_cell.length_c   1.000
_cell.angle_alpha   90.00
_cell.angle_beta   90.00
_cell.angle_gamma   90.00
#
_symmetry.space_group_name_H-M   'P 1'
#
loop_
_entity.id
_entity.type
_entity.pdbx_description
1 polymer ?
#
loop_
_entity_poly.entity_id
_entity_poly.type
_entity_poly.pdbx_seq_one_letter_code
_entity_poly.pdbx_strand_id
1 'polypeptide(L)'
;MKKVQILSLIIFAVSVAVFGAYKVHSLANSDSVGPKIEMDQYTISVSSSATEEELLAGVTAADQKDGDVTDTLIVEKMGNFIENGRREITIAAFDSDNHITKSSREVVYTDYRAPQFSLTAPLKFPVGTSNVLAYMSANDVLDGSLTENIKISGEYTVTVDEPGDYPMLFTVSNSAGDVSSLPVTVTIYDGAEEAKKPQITLSQYIVYTTPGVAVNPWDYVLAIQIDKRLYERGEDGILRDASPAEGQIRTEVRPEEVAITQNFDYNAPGVYEVTYQIADADGNVGSMRLIVVVSE
;
A
#
# COMPACT_ATOMS: atom_id res chain seq x y z
N MET A 1 8.34 70.60 -29.63
CA MET A 1 7.71 69.39 -30.17
C MET A 1 8.60 68.66 -31.21
N LYS A 2 9.14 69.28 -32.26
CA LYS A 2 9.98 68.58 -33.25
C LYS A 2 11.24 67.84 -32.67
N LYS A 3 11.93 68.40 -31.68
CA LYS A 3 13.13 67.80 -31.04
C LYS A 3 12.79 66.52 -30.25
N VAL A 4 11.62 66.46 -29.57
CA VAL A 4 11.18 65.26 -28.87
C VAL A 4 10.77 64.16 -29.79
N GLN A 5 10.12 64.51 -30.93
CA GLN A 5 9.76 63.54 -31.93
C GLN A 5 10.98 62.93 -32.64
N ILE A 6 12.02 63.75 -32.90
CA ILE A 6 13.27 63.26 -33.49
C ILE A 6 13.97 62.32 -32.47
N LEU A 7 14.04 62.68 -31.19
CA LEU A 7 14.65 61.85 -30.19
C LEU A 7 13.95 60.51 -30.01
N SER A 8 12.61 60.51 -30.01
CA SER A 8 11.83 59.26 -29.94
C SER A 8 12.03 58.35 -31.14
N LEU A 9 12.18 58.96 -32.34
CA LEU A 9 12.43 58.20 -33.57
C LEU A 9 13.83 57.57 -33.58
N ILE A 10 14.84 58.28 -33.03
CA ILE A 10 16.20 57.73 -32.87
C ILE A 10 16.20 56.58 -31.88
N ILE A 11 15.57 56.74 -30.71
CA ILE A 11 15.45 55.68 -29.71
C ILE A 11 14.77 54.44 -30.31
N PHE A 12 13.68 54.63 -31.03
CA PHE A 12 12.99 53.53 -31.70
C PHE A 12 13.90 52.81 -32.73
N ALA A 13 14.59 53.60 -33.59
CA ALA A 13 15.51 53.02 -34.59
C ALA A 13 16.66 52.22 -33.93
N VAL A 14 17.25 52.75 -32.83
CA VAL A 14 18.29 52.07 -32.04
C VAL A 14 17.71 50.78 -31.44
N SER A 15 16.50 50.80 -30.84
CA SER A 15 15.85 49.64 -30.27
C SER A 15 15.61 48.55 -31.31
N VAL A 16 15.13 48.91 -32.49
CA VAL A 16 14.96 47.97 -33.60
C VAL A 16 16.27 47.37 -34.10
N ALA A 17 17.33 48.20 -34.18
CA ALA A 17 18.67 47.74 -34.60
C ALA A 17 19.25 46.75 -33.57
N VAL A 18 19.14 47.06 -32.25
CA VAL A 18 19.59 46.17 -31.14
C VAL A 18 18.79 44.88 -31.16
N PHE A 19 17.46 44.97 -31.29
CA PHE A 19 16.62 43.79 -31.39
C PHE A 19 16.95 42.93 -32.60
N GLY A 20 17.17 43.56 -33.77
CA GLY A 20 17.58 42.88 -35.00
C GLY A 20 18.94 42.16 -34.84
N ALA A 21 19.92 42.85 -34.27
CA ALA A 21 21.24 42.28 -33.98
C ALA A 21 21.15 41.10 -32.98
N TYR A 22 20.34 41.25 -31.95
CA TYR A 22 20.06 40.17 -30.98
C TYR A 22 19.42 38.97 -31.67
N LYS A 23 18.40 39.19 -32.52
CA LYS A 23 17.73 38.10 -33.22
C LYS A 23 18.66 37.37 -34.21
N VAL A 24 19.48 38.12 -34.97
CA VAL A 24 20.48 37.52 -35.86
C VAL A 24 21.51 36.72 -35.09
N HIS A 25 22.00 37.25 -33.97
CA HIS A 25 22.95 36.54 -33.09
C HIS A 25 22.32 35.28 -32.48
N SER A 26 21.09 35.37 -32.01
CA SER A 26 20.33 34.24 -31.46
C SER A 26 20.13 33.14 -32.52
N LEU A 27 19.71 33.51 -33.76
CA LEU A 27 19.51 32.54 -34.82
C LEU A 27 20.82 31.92 -35.35
N ALA A 28 21.94 32.68 -35.33
CA ALA A 28 23.23 32.16 -35.71
C ALA A 28 23.87 31.21 -34.72
N ASN A 29 23.47 31.32 -33.45
CA ASN A 29 23.99 30.52 -32.33
C ASN A 29 23.00 29.47 -31.80
N SER A 30 21.76 29.43 -32.30
CA SER A 30 20.83 28.34 -31.98
C SER A 30 21.17 27.14 -32.86
N ASP A 31 21.12 25.96 -32.28
CA ASP A 31 21.08 24.73 -33.07
C ASP A 31 19.63 24.19 -33.17
N SER A 32 19.45 23.08 -33.87
CA SER A 32 18.15 22.43 -34.08
C SER A 32 18.16 20.99 -33.61
N VAL A 33 19.23 20.59 -32.92
CA VAL A 33 19.44 19.22 -32.44
C VAL A 33 19.41 19.25 -30.93
N GLY A 34 18.57 18.43 -30.35
CA GLY A 34 18.51 18.29 -28.86
C GLY A 34 19.60 17.36 -28.32
N PRO A 35 19.81 17.36 -27.01
CA PRO A 35 20.84 16.58 -26.37
C PRO A 35 20.68 15.08 -26.62
N LYS A 36 21.78 14.34 -26.61
CA LYS A 36 21.79 12.88 -26.69
C LYS A 36 21.94 12.31 -25.31
N ILE A 37 21.01 11.44 -24.89
CA ILE A 37 21.07 10.69 -23.62
C ILE A 37 21.74 9.35 -23.88
N GLU A 38 22.73 9.01 -23.04
CA GLU A 38 23.41 7.72 -23.00
C GLU A 38 23.29 7.10 -21.62
N MET A 39 23.19 5.76 -21.55
CA MET A 39 23.02 5.03 -20.30
C MET A 39 23.93 3.80 -20.28
N ASP A 40 24.61 3.59 -19.16
CA ASP A 40 25.42 2.38 -18.93
C ASP A 40 24.53 1.12 -18.86
N GLN A 41 23.33 1.27 -18.29
CA GLN A 41 22.36 0.19 -18.11
C GLN A 41 20.95 0.70 -18.38
N TYR A 42 20.19 -0.05 -19.17
CA TYR A 42 18.77 0.23 -19.47
C TYR A 42 17.83 -0.30 -18.39
N THR A 43 18.28 -1.28 -17.61
CA THR A 43 17.54 -1.83 -16.45
C THR A 43 18.41 -1.69 -15.21
N ILE A 44 17.83 -1.10 -14.15
CA ILE A 44 18.50 -0.97 -12.84
C ILE A 44 17.68 -1.62 -11.75
N SER A 45 18.37 -2.12 -10.72
CA SER A 45 17.76 -2.65 -9.50
C SER A 45 18.06 -1.70 -8.34
N VAL A 46 16.99 -1.18 -7.72
CA VAL A 46 17.09 -0.18 -6.64
C VAL A 46 16.09 -0.51 -5.52
N SER A 47 16.23 0.16 -4.38
CA SER A 47 15.20 0.14 -3.33
C SER A 47 13.96 0.93 -3.75
N SER A 48 12.80 0.60 -3.19
CA SER A 48 11.56 1.38 -3.34
C SER A 48 11.68 2.83 -2.83
N SER A 49 12.66 3.09 -1.97
CA SER A 49 13.01 4.42 -1.43
C SER A 49 14.10 5.14 -2.24
N ALA A 50 14.48 4.63 -3.42
CA ALA A 50 15.55 5.21 -4.23
C ALA A 50 15.27 6.68 -4.59
N THR A 51 16.30 7.51 -4.46
CA THR A 51 16.26 8.92 -4.84
C THR A 51 16.31 9.08 -6.36
N GLU A 52 15.98 10.27 -6.85
CA GLU A 52 16.10 10.59 -8.28
C GLU A 52 17.55 10.44 -8.77
N GLU A 53 18.54 10.82 -7.94
CA GLU A 53 19.96 10.65 -8.24
C GLU A 53 20.33 9.17 -8.45
N GLU A 54 19.81 8.27 -7.63
CA GLU A 54 20.01 6.83 -7.79
C GLU A 54 19.32 6.28 -9.04
N LEU A 55 18.14 6.82 -9.38
CA LEU A 55 17.43 6.45 -10.62
C LEU A 55 18.15 6.95 -11.88
N LEU A 56 18.91 8.04 -11.79
CA LEU A 56 19.71 8.63 -12.88
C LEU A 56 21.16 8.13 -12.90
N ALA A 57 21.58 7.29 -11.96
CA ALA A 57 22.95 6.80 -11.88
C ALA A 57 23.39 6.13 -13.17
N GLY A 58 24.57 6.49 -13.73
CA GLY A 58 25.10 5.97 -14.98
C GLY A 58 24.39 6.49 -16.23
N VAL A 59 23.57 7.56 -16.12
CA VAL A 59 22.97 8.27 -17.25
C VAL A 59 23.76 9.55 -17.47
N THR A 60 24.09 9.84 -18.73
CA THR A 60 24.74 11.07 -19.15
C THR A 60 24.00 11.71 -20.32
N ALA A 61 24.12 13.02 -20.47
CA ALA A 61 23.57 13.74 -21.60
C ALA A 61 24.59 14.70 -22.18
N ALA A 62 24.72 14.72 -23.48
CA ALA A 62 25.61 15.60 -24.20
C ALA A 62 24.91 16.24 -25.40
N ASP A 63 25.16 17.51 -25.59
CA ASP A 63 24.70 18.30 -26.70
C ASP A 63 25.85 18.78 -27.59
N GLN A 64 25.62 18.94 -28.89
CA GLN A 64 26.68 19.34 -29.83
C GLN A 64 27.14 20.77 -29.56
N LYS A 65 26.26 21.67 -29.18
CA LYS A 65 26.55 23.08 -28.91
C LYS A 65 26.98 23.32 -27.48
N ASP A 66 26.25 22.74 -26.53
CA ASP A 66 26.38 23.02 -25.11
C ASP A 66 27.39 22.08 -24.40
N GLY A 67 27.79 21.00 -25.08
CA GLY A 67 28.69 20.00 -24.47
C GLY A 67 27.99 19.07 -23.49
N ASP A 68 28.56 18.90 -22.32
CA ASP A 68 27.98 18.10 -21.24
C ASP A 68 26.81 18.85 -20.60
N VAL A 69 25.62 18.26 -20.69
CA VAL A 69 24.35 18.75 -20.11
C VAL A 69 23.74 17.71 -19.16
N THR A 70 24.58 16.86 -18.58
CA THR A 70 24.16 15.79 -17.64
C THR A 70 23.44 16.34 -16.42
N ASP A 71 23.74 17.56 -15.99
CA ASP A 71 23.10 18.26 -14.88
C ASP A 71 21.64 18.69 -15.18
N THR A 72 21.21 18.62 -16.43
CA THR A 72 19.81 18.90 -16.84
C THR A 72 18.92 17.65 -16.79
N LEU A 73 19.49 16.46 -16.50
CA LEU A 73 18.74 15.22 -16.46
C LEU A 73 17.71 15.23 -15.32
N ILE A 74 16.48 14.83 -15.64
CA ILE A 74 15.39 14.64 -14.67
C ILE A 74 14.62 13.34 -14.95
N VAL A 75 13.99 12.78 -13.93
CA VAL A 75 12.95 11.77 -14.12
C VAL A 75 11.62 12.49 -14.38
N GLU A 76 11.28 12.61 -15.67
CA GLU A 76 10.06 13.33 -16.09
C GLU A 76 8.78 12.56 -15.69
N LYS A 77 8.82 11.24 -15.80
CA LYS A 77 7.65 10.40 -15.54
C LYS A 77 8.04 9.05 -14.96
N MET A 78 7.29 8.62 -13.94
CA MET A 78 7.29 7.26 -13.45
C MET A 78 6.04 6.54 -14.00
N GLY A 79 6.23 5.50 -14.82
CA GLY A 79 5.14 4.68 -15.37
C GLY A 79 4.49 3.80 -14.32
N ASN A 80 3.34 3.23 -14.65
CA ASN A 80 2.74 2.17 -13.85
C ASN A 80 3.61 0.91 -13.90
N PHE A 81 3.39 0.00 -12.93
CA PHE A 81 4.05 -1.30 -12.97
C PHE A 81 3.66 -2.07 -14.23
N ILE A 82 4.67 -2.68 -14.85
CA ILE A 82 4.53 -3.65 -15.95
C ILE A 82 4.35 -5.04 -15.33
N GLU A 83 5.08 -5.30 -14.25
CA GLU A 83 5.04 -6.48 -13.39
C GLU A 83 5.20 -6.04 -11.94
N ASN A 84 5.02 -6.94 -10.99
CA ASN A 84 5.20 -6.66 -9.58
C ASN A 84 6.61 -6.08 -9.30
N GLY A 85 6.64 -4.84 -8.80
CA GLY A 85 7.89 -4.14 -8.48
C GLY A 85 8.72 -3.69 -9.69
N ARG A 86 8.21 -3.74 -10.92
CA ARG A 86 8.91 -3.40 -12.15
C ARG A 86 8.15 -2.36 -12.98
N ARG A 87 8.78 -1.26 -13.33
CA ARG A 87 8.19 -0.21 -14.16
C ARG A 87 9.19 0.46 -15.07
N GLU A 88 8.69 1.17 -16.07
CA GLU A 88 9.46 2.06 -16.91
C GLU A 88 9.40 3.49 -16.39
N ILE A 89 10.54 4.17 -16.37
CA ILE A 89 10.63 5.61 -16.13
C ILE A 89 11.04 6.33 -17.41
N THR A 90 10.58 7.57 -17.59
CA THR A 90 11.01 8.44 -18.67
C THR A 90 12.00 9.46 -18.11
N ILE A 91 13.19 9.49 -18.69
CA ILE A 91 14.24 10.46 -18.38
C ILE A 91 14.26 11.52 -19.46
N ALA A 92 14.37 12.78 -19.08
CA ALA A 92 14.49 13.91 -20.01
C ALA A 92 15.78 14.69 -19.75
N ALA A 93 16.39 15.20 -20.84
CA ALA A 93 17.53 16.13 -20.82
C ALA A 93 17.16 17.37 -21.63
N PHE A 94 17.76 18.51 -21.27
CA PHE A 94 17.49 19.81 -21.86
C PHE A 94 18.81 20.48 -22.30
N ASP A 95 18.76 21.23 -23.40
CA ASP A 95 19.83 22.12 -23.84
C ASP A 95 19.52 23.60 -23.55
N SER A 96 20.45 24.51 -23.88
CA SER A 96 20.27 25.95 -23.70
C SER A 96 19.23 26.57 -24.67
N ASP A 97 18.90 25.89 -25.74
CA ASP A 97 17.88 26.31 -26.74
C ASP A 97 16.48 25.75 -26.41
N ASN A 98 16.34 25.03 -25.31
CA ASN A 98 15.12 24.36 -24.83
C ASN A 98 14.65 23.19 -25.73
N HIS A 99 15.55 22.50 -26.39
CA HIS A 99 15.22 21.21 -26.95
C HIS A 99 15.21 20.17 -25.85
N ILE A 100 14.29 19.21 -25.96
CA ILE A 100 14.07 18.15 -24.97
C ILE A 100 14.27 16.82 -25.67
N THR A 101 15.18 16.02 -25.14
CA THR A 101 15.33 14.61 -25.52
C THR A 101 14.87 13.73 -24.40
N LYS A 102 14.14 12.66 -24.73
CA LYS A 102 13.62 11.68 -23.75
C LYS A 102 14.15 10.31 -24.07
N SER A 103 14.38 9.54 -23.00
CA SER A 103 14.75 8.14 -23.08
C SER A 103 14.05 7.36 -21.96
N SER A 104 13.84 6.07 -22.18
CA SER A 104 13.20 5.18 -21.20
C SER A 104 14.24 4.34 -20.50
N ARG A 105 14.04 4.12 -19.21
CA ARG A 105 14.82 3.22 -18.36
C ARG A 105 13.88 2.34 -17.57
N GLU A 106 14.20 1.07 -17.43
CA GLU A 106 13.47 0.13 -16.62
C GLU A 106 14.02 0.11 -15.20
N VAL A 107 13.12 0.14 -14.21
CA VAL A 107 13.44 0.09 -12.78
C VAL A 107 12.80 -1.15 -12.17
N VAL A 108 13.61 -1.94 -11.47
CA VAL A 108 13.20 -3.11 -10.68
C VAL A 108 13.45 -2.81 -9.22
N TYR A 109 12.40 -2.75 -8.41
CA TYR A 109 12.51 -2.55 -6.97
C TYR A 109 12.82 -3.88 -6.27
N THR A 110 13.91 -3.92 -5.48
CA THR A 110 14.39 -5.12 -4.81
C THR A 110 13.64 -5.48 -3.55
N ASP A 111 12.95 -4.52 -2.96
CA ASP A 111 12.23 -4.59 -1.69
C ASP A 111 10.73 -4.28 -1.82
N TYR A 112 10.22 -4.28 -3.05
CA TYR A 112 8.82 -4.00 -3.29
C TYR A 112 7.92 -5.08 -2.69
N ARG A 113 6.82 -4.62 -2.13
CA ARG A 113 5.68 -5.45 -1.71
C ARG A 113 4.41 -4.71 -2.09
N ALA A 114 3.43 -5.46 -2.58
CA ALA A 114 2.09 -4.94 -2.84
C ALA A 114 1.47 -4.31 -1.58
N PRO A 115 0.54 -3.36 -1.72
CA PRO A 115 -0.14 -2.76 -0.58
C PRO A 115 -0.68 -3.80 0.41
N GLN A 116 -0.46 -3.61 1.70
CA GLN A 116 -0.87 -4.53 2.75
C GLN A 116 -1.94 -3.92 3.64
N PHE A 117 -3.00 -4.70 3.91
CA PHE A 117 -4.03 -4.36 4.88
C PHE A 117 -3.55 -4.69 6.31
N SER A 118 -4.04 -3.93 7.28
CA SER A 118 -3.86 -4.20 8.70
C SER A 118 -5.19 -4.04 9.44
N LEU A 119 -5.41 -4.83 10.48
CA LEU A 119 -6.60 -4.81 11.30
C LEU A 119 -6.22 -4.58 12.77
N THR A 120 -6.81 -3.55 13.38
CA THR A 120 -6.66 -3.26 14.83
C THR A 120 -7.70 -3.99 15.69
N ALA A 121 -8.79 -4.48 15.06
CA ALA A 121 -9.84 -5.27 15.70
C ALA A 121 -10.45 -6.24 14.66
N PRO A 122 -11.23 -7.26 15.09
CA PRO A 122 -11.85 -8.19 14.15
C PRO A 122 -12.90 -7.49 13.26
N LEU A 123 -13.14 -8.03 12.08
CA LEU A 123 -14.24 -7.60 11.20
C LEU A 123 -15.59 -8.14 11.70
N LYS A 124 -15.92 -7.78 12.94
CA LYS A 124 -17.10 -8.21 13.66
C LYS A 124 -17.73 -7.00 14.35
N PHE A 125 -18.96 -6.66 13.96
CA PHE A 125 -19.60 -5.39 14.32
C PHE A 125 -21.04 -5.61 14.81
N PRO A 126 -21.54 -4.73 15.70
CA PRO A 126 -22.95 -4.77 16.07
C PRO A 126 -23.86 -4.32 14.93
N VAL A 127 -25.11 -4.80 14.95
CA VAL A 127 -26.19 -4.33 14.05
C VAL A 127 -26.26 -2.80 14.07
N GLY A 128 -26.46 -2.21 12.92
CA GLY A 128 -26.54 -0.76 12.73
C GLY A 128 -25.18 -0.08 12.56
N THR A 129 -24.09 -0.85 12.43
CA THR A 129 -22.77 -0.28 12.14
C THR A 129 -22.77 0.42 10.77
N SER A 130 -22.35 1.69 10.76
CA SER A 130 -22.24 2.51 9.53
C SER A 130 -20.83 2.50 8.92
N ASN A 131 -19.82 2.06 9.66
CA ASN A 131 -18.42 2.08 9.21
C ASN A 131 -17.69 0.76 9.51
N VAL A 132 -17.69 -0.14 8.55
CA VAL A 132 -16.95 -1.42 8.61
C VAL A 132 -15.45 -1.26 8.35
N LEU A 133 -14.98 -0.07 7.96
CA LEU A 133 -13.57 0.26 7.79
C LEU A 133 -12.91 0.80 9.07
N ALA A 134 -13.66 0.98 10.16
CA ALA A 134 -13.17 1.66 11.37
C ALA A 134 -11.89 1.04 11.97
N TYR A 135 -11.66 -0.25 11.74
CA TYR A 135 -10.53 -1.00 12.28
C TYR A 135 -9.52 -1.44 11.22
N MET A 136 -9.72 -0.99 9.97
CA MET A 136 -8.89 -1.36 8.83
C MET A 136 -7.97 -0.21 8.43
N SER A 137 -6.73 -0.52 8.10
CA SER A 137 -5.79 0.38 7.45
C SER A 137 -5.06 -0.33 6.32
N ALA A 138 -4.43 0.43 5.44
CA ALA A 138 -3.59 -0.09 4.39
C ALA A 138 -2.31 0.74 4.26
N ASN A 139 -1.19 0.06 4.00
CA ASN A 139 0.12 0.68 3.81
C ASN A 139 0.82 0.08 2.59
N ASP A 140 1.60 0.92 1.92
CA ASP A 140 2.40 0.58 0.75
C ASP A 140 3.84 1.09 0.92
N VAL A 141 4.81 0.40 0.33
CA VAL A 141 6.23 0.79 0.44
C VAL A 141 6.59 2.02 -0.40
N LEU A 142 5.80 2.33 -1.46
CA LEU A 142 6.00 3.49 -2.32
C LEU A 142 5.26 4.72 -1.79
N ASP A 143 4.01 4.54 -1.35
CA ASP A 143 3.10 5.64 -1.07
C ASP A 143 2.85 5.85 0.43
N GLY A 144 3.33 4.94 1.28
CA GLY A 144 3.05 4.98 2.72
C GLY A 144 1.61 4.59 3.03
N SER A 145 0.88 5.42 3.79
CA SER A 145 -0.50 5.11 4.18
C SER A 145 -1.48 5.28 3.02
N LEU A 146 -2.20 4.21 2.71
CA LEU A 146 -3.28 4.16 1.72
C LEU A 146 -4.67 3.97 2.35
N THR A 147 -4.80 4.18 3.65
CA THR A 147 -6.03 3.88 4.42
C THR A 147 -7.27 4.58 3.84
N GLU A 148 -7.15 5.83 3.42
CA GLU A 148 -8.26 6.59 2.82
C GLU A 148 -8.60 6.14 1.39
N ASN A 149 -7.72 5.37 0.76
CA ASN A 149 -7.91 4.84 -0.60
C ASN A 149 -8.57 3.46 -0.60
N ILE A 150 -8.86 2.88 0.58
CA ILE A 150 -9.54 1.59 0.68
C ILE A 150 -10.96 1.74 0.12
N LYS A 151 -11.31 0.85 -0.81
CA LYS A 151 -12.63 0.76 -1.42
C LYS A 151 -13.30 -0.53 -1.02
N ILE A 152 -14.63 -0.47 -0.86
CA ILE A 152 -15.49 -1.63 -0.67
C ILE A 152 -16.15 -1.94 -2.00
N SER A 153 -16.02 -3.17 -2.47
CA SER A 153 -16.67 -3.69 -3.67
C SER A 153 -17.64 -4.79 -3.27
N GLY A 154 -18.88 -4.78 -3.79
CA GLY A 154 -19.89 -5.79 -3.51
C GLY A 154 -21.31 -5.22 -3.50
N GLU A 155 -22.30 -6.08 -3.30
CA GLU A 155 -23.73 -5.72 -3.30
C GLU A 155 -24.20 -5.08 -1.99
N TYR A 156 -23.33 -5.01 -0.98
CA TYR A 156 -23.71 -4.53 0.36
C TYR A 156 -23.54 -3.02 0.50
N THR A 157 -24.62 -2.36 0.86
CA THR A 157 -24.59 -0.97 1.32
C THR A 157 -23.91 -0.88 2.69
N VAL A 158 -23.36 0.28 3.01
CA VAL A 158 -22.58 0.57 4.24
C VAL A 158 -23.36 0.29 5.54
N THR A 159 -24.68 0.11 5.49
CA THR A 159 -25.53 -0.17 6.66
C THR A 159 -25.98 -1.61 6.63
N VAL A 160 -25.56 -2.38 7.64
CA VAL A 160 -25.93 -3.78 7.79
C VAL A 160 -26.90 -3.88 8.97
N ASP A 161 -28.19 -4.07 8.67
CA ASP A 161 -29.27 -3.97 9.65
C ASP A 161 -29.64 -5.31 10.30
N GLU A 162 -29.15 -6.42 9.76
CA GLU A 162 -29.47 -7.76 10.24
C GLU A 162 -28.20 -8.52 10.68
N PRO A 163 -28.28 -9.33 11.74
CA PRO A 163 -27.19 -10.24 12.11
C PRO A 163 -26.92 -11.25 11.01
N GLY A 164 -25.63 -11.52 10.74
CA GLY A 164 -25.22 -12.49 9.74
C GLY A 164 -23.76 -12.35 9.33
N ASP A 165 -23.34 -13.22 8.44
CA ASP A 165 -22.03 -13.22 7.82
C ASP A 165 -22.14 -12.68 6.40
N TYR A 166 -21.40 -11.62 6.10
CA TYR A 166 -21.47 -10.89 4.84
C TYR A 166 -20.11 -10.96 4.13
N PRO A 167 -20.02 -11.66 2.98
CA PRO A 167 -18.80 -11.66 2.19
C PRO A 167 -18.60 -10.26 1.58
N MET A 168 -17.43 -9.68 1.80
CA MET A 168 -17.05 -8.35 1.31
C MET A 168 -15.71 -8.43 0.61
N LEU A 169 -15.49 -7.53 -0.35
CA LEU A 169 -14.21 -7.35 -1.02
C LEU A 169 -13.69 -5.94 -0.72
N PHE A 170 -12.57 -5.87 -0.01
CA PHE A 170 -11.83 -4.62 0.16
C PHE A 170 -10.71 -4.56 -0.88
N THR A 171 -10.53 -3.41 -1.49
CA THR A 171 -9.46 -3.18 -2.47
C THR A 171 -8.73 -1.89 -2.17
N VAL A 172 -7.43 -1.86 -2.45
CA VAL A 172 -6.59 -0.67 -2.37
C VAL A 172 -5.59 -0.69 -3.50
N SER A 173 -5.28 0.47 -4.08
CA SER A 173 -4.27 0.59 -5.13
C SER A 173 -3.26 1.66 -4.79
N ASN A 174 -1.99 1.43 -5.15
CA ASN A 174 -0.93 2.41 -5.03
C ASN A 174 -0.81 3.30 -6.29
N SER A 175 0.09 4.28 -6.26
CA SER A 175 0.35 5.21 -7.37
C SER A 175 0.99 4.55 -8.60
N ALA A 176 1.59 3.38 -8.43
CA ALA A 176 2.15 2.58 -9.53
C ALA A 176 1.12 1.66 -10.20
N GLY A 177 -0.15 1.70 -9.77
CA GLY A 177 -1.25 0.94 -10.34
C GLY A 177 -1.36 -0.50 -9.84
N ASP A 178 -0.57 -0.90 -8.85
CA ASP A 178 -0.71 -2.22 -8.22
C ASP A 178 -1.90 -2.23 -7.26
N VAL A 179 -2.66 -3.34 -7.26
CA VAL A 179 -3.92 -3.47 -6.55
C VAL A 179 -3.90 -4.68 -5.63
N SER A 180 -4.08 -4.43 -4.34
CA SER A 180 -4.34 -5.48 -3.36
C SER A 180 -5.83 -5.65 -3.13
N SER A 181 -6.25 -6.90 -3.03
CA SER A 181 -7.65 -7.31 -2.82
C SER A 181 -7.76 -8.23 -1.61
N LEU A 182 -8.72 -7.94 -0.75
CA LEU A 182 -8.97 -8.68 0.48
C LEU A 182 -10.44 -9.16 0.51
N PRO A 183 -10.74 -10.34 -0.09
CA PRO A 183 -12.04 -10.97 0.02
C PRO A 183 -12.18 -11.64 1.39
N VAL A 184 -13.09 -11.15 2.24
CA VAL A 184 -13.25 -11.61 3.63
C VAL A 184 -14.70 -11.52 4.06
N THR A 185 -15.02 -12.22 5.15
CA THR A 185 -16.34 -12.21 5.77
C THR A 185 -16.39 -11.18 6.89
N VAL A 186 -17.33 -10.25 6.79
CA VAL A 186 -17.70 -9.33 7.88
C VAL A 186 -18.87 -9.93 8.64
N THR A 187 -18.73 -10.10 9.96
CA THR A 187 -19.80 -10.61 10.83
C THR A 187 -20.55 -9.43 11.46
N ILE A 188 -21.86 -9.42 11.29
CA ILE A 188 -22.75 -8.50 12.02
C ILE A 188 -23.48 -9.30 13.10
N TYR A 189 -23.47 -8.78 14.34
CA TYR A 189 -24.05 -9.50 15.48
C TYR A 189 -25.08 -8.67 16.25
N ASP A 190 -26.05 -9.37 16.86
CA ASP A 190 -26.89 -8.78 17.89
C ASP A 190 -26.12 -8.71 19.22
N GLY A 191 -26.00 -7.51 19.80
CA GLY A 191 -25.20 -7.29 21.00
C GLY A 191 -25.71 -8.06 22.21
N ALA A 192 -27.01 -8.27 22.36
CA ALA A 192 -27.59 -9.00 23.48
C ALA A 192 -27.33 -10.51 23.38
N GLU A 193 -27.38 -11.07 22.17
CA GLU A 193 -27.05 -12.47 21.93
C GLU A 193 -25.54 -12.71 21.98
N GLU A 194 -24.73 -11.79 21.49
CA GLU A 194 -23.28 -11.92 21.50
C GLU A 194 -22.70 -11.87 22.94
N ALA A 195 -23.30 -11.07 23.82
CA ALA A 195 -22.89 -10.97 25.21
C ALA A 195 -23.06 -12.27 26.03
N LYS A 196 -23.83 -13.24 25.52
CA LYS A 196 -24.04 -14.57 26.17
C LYS A 196 -22.96 -15.57 25.75
N LYS A 197 -22.24 -15.30 24.65
CA LYS A 197 -21.29 -16.24 24.06
C LYS A 197 -19.89 -16.07 24.63
N PRO A 198 -19.07 -17.13 24.65
CA PRO A 198 -17.65 -16.99 24.87
C PRO A 198 -17.02 -16.00 23.91
N GLN A 199 -16.05 -15.21 24.39
CA GLN A 199 -15.34 -14.24 23.58
C GLN A 199 -13.89 -14.70 23.38
N ILE A 200 -13.44 -14.74 22.12
CA ILE A 200 -12.07 -15.09 21.75
C ILE A 200 -11.35 -13.82 21.32
N THR A 201 -10.18 -13.57 21.90
CA THR A 201 -9.31 -12.45 21.52
C THR A 201 -8.05 -13.00 20.87
N LEU A 202 -7.71 -12.47 19.70
CA LEU A 202 -6.49 -12.80 19.00
C LEU A 202 -5.45 -11.68 19.16
N SER A 203 -4.18 -12.03 19.11
CA SER A 203 -3.06 -11.07 19.10
C SER A 203 -2.99 -10.27 17.79
N GLN A 204 -3.48 -10.88 16.69
CA GLN A 204 -3.61 -10.28 15.36
C GLN A 204 -4.86 -10.82 14.67
N TYR A 205 -5.47 -10.04 13.81
CA TYR A 205 -6.67 -10.42 13.05
C TYR A 205 -6.40 -10.62 11.56
N ILE A 206 -5.23 -10.20 11.10
CA ILE A 206 -4.69 -10.48 9.78
C ILE A 206 -3.20 -10.78 9.91
N VAL A 207 -2.74 -11.81 9.21
CA VAL A 207 -1.33 -12.21 9.14
C VAL A 207 -0.92 -12.47 7.71
N TYR A 208 0.32 -12.13 7.38
CA TYR A 208 0.92 -12.37 6.09
C TYR A 208 1.95 -13.49 6.21
N THR A 209 1.95 -14.38 5.23
CA THR A 209 2.96 -15.44 5.09
C THR A 209 3.33 -15.62 3.61
N THR A 210 4.39 -16.35 3.36
CA THR A 210 4.82 -16.68 2.00
C THR A 210 4.49 -18.15 1.66
N PRO A 211 4.38 -18.51 0.36
CA PRO A 211 4.12 -19.89 -0.04
C PRO A 211 5.08 -20.88 0.61
N GLY A 212 4.53 -21.97 1.16
CA GLY A 212 5.28 -23.01 1.86
C GLY A 212 5.54 -22.75 3.34
N VAL A 213 5.24 -21.56 3.88
CA VAL A 213 5.41 -21.24 5.29
C VAL A 213 4.10 -21.38 6.04
N ALA A 214 4.00 -22.43 6.87
CA ALA A 214 2.80 -22.74 7.62
C ALA A 214 2.60 -21.73 8.79
N VAL A 215 1.36 -21.35 8.99
CA VAL A 215 0.89 -20.57 10.15
C VAL A 215 0.23 -21.52 11.13
N ASN A 216 0.65 -21.52 12.41
CA ASN A 216 -0.07 -22.24 13.44
C ASN A 216 -1.15 -21.32 14.06
N PRO A 217 -2.44 -21.54 13.82
CA PRO A 217 -3.49 -20.64 14.28
C PRO A 217 -3.55 -20.50 15.79
N TRP A 218 -3.21 -21.55 16.56
CA TRP A 218 -3.23 -21.49 18.02
C TRP A 218 -2.30 -20.40 18.58
N ASP A 219 -1.21 -20.08 17.91
CA ASP A 219 -0.24 -19.09 18.38
C ASP A 219 -0.80 -17.67 18.45
N TYR A 220 -1.91 -17.41 17.75
CA TYR A 220 -2.58 -16.10 17.73
C TYR A 220 -3.68 -15.95 18.78
N VAL A 221 -4.09 -17.02 19.48
CA VAL A 221 -5.08 -16.93 20.57
C VAL A 221 -4.42 -16.28 21.77
N LEU A 222 -4.85 -15.05 22.09
CA LEU A 222 -4.32 -14.27 23.21
C LEU A 222 -5.09 -14.54 24.51
N ALA A 223 -6.42 -14.52 24.41
CA ALA A 223 -7.28 -14.73 25.56
C ALA A 223 -8.64 -15.31 25.15
N ILE A 224 -9.30 -15.99 26.07
CA ILE A 224 -10.68 -16.46 25.92
C ILE A 224 -11.46 -16.10 27.18
N GLN A 225 -12.63 -15.49 27.03
CA GLN A 225 -13.56 -15.27 28.13
C GLN A 225 -14.72 -16.27 28.05
N ILE A 226 -14.95 -17.03 29.09
CA ILE A 226 -16.05 -18.01 29.23
C ILE A 226 -16.74 -17.75 30.59
N ASP A 227 -18.06 -17.63 30.60
CA ASP A 227 -18.85 -17.42 31.81
C ASP A 227 -18.32 -16.26 32.69
N LYS A 228 -17.93 -15.17 32.05
CA LYS A 228 -17.32 -13.96 32.66
C LYS A 228 -15.94 -14.18 33.26
N ARG A 229 -15.30 -15.34 33.08
CA ARG A 229 -13.92 -15.62 33.47
C ARG A 229 -12.99 -15.44 32.31
N LEU A 230 -11.88 -14.74 32.52
CA LEU A 230 -10.85 -14.49 31.55
C LEU A 230 -9.72 -15.51 31.68
N TYR A 231 -9.42 -16.20 30.62
CA TYR A 231 -8.27 -17.09 30.46
C TYR A 231 -7.26 -16.45 29.56
N GLU A 232 -6.08 -16.15 30.07
CA GLU A 232 -5.01 -15.48 29.37
C GLU A 232 -3.87 -16.42 29.02
N ARG A 233 -3.21 -16.16 27.89
CA ARG A 233 -2.12 -16.96 27.39
C ARG A 233 -0.85 -16.77 28.23
N GLY A 234 -0.35 -17.87 28.79
CA GLY A 234 0.96 -17.92 29.43
C GLY A 234 2.11 -18.06 28.41
N GLU A 235 3.34 -17.93 28.88
CA GLU A 235 4.55 -18.10 28.07
C GLU A 235 4.67 -19.50 27.42
N ASP A 236 4.08 -20.50 28.06
CA ASP A 236 4.02 -21.89 27.56
C ASP A 236 2.88 -22.14 26.56
N GLY A 237 2.13 -21.08 26.20
CA GLY A 237 1.03 -21.16 25.24
C GLY A 237 -0.28 -21.73 25.78
N ILE A 238 -0.38 -22.03 27.08
CA ILE A 238 -1.62 -22.50 27.73
C ILE A 238 -2.40 -21.29 28.23
N LEU A 239 -3.72 -21.30 28.02
CA LEU A 239 -4.61 -20.29 28.57
C LEU A 239 -5.01 -20.64 29.96
N ARG A 240 -4.70 -19.77 30.94
CA ARG A 240 -5.02 -19.98 32.38
C ARG A 240 -5.94 -18.87 32.86
N ASP A 241 -6.78 -19.24 33.83
CA ASP A 241 -7.65 -18.29 34.52
C ASP A 241 -6.81 -17.17 35.15
N ALA A 242 -7.09 -15.92 34.75
CA ALA A 242 -6.41 -14.73 35.26
C ALA A 242 -6.70 -14.45 36.75
N SER A 243 -7.78 -15.03 37.29
CA SER A 243 -8.21 -14.84 38.70
C SER A 243 -8.82 -16.12 39.25
N PRO A 244 -8.01 -17.17 39.45
CA PRO A 244 -8.50 -18.48 39.90
C PRO A 244 -9.11 -18.38 41.32
N ALA A 245 -10.29 -19.00 41.46
CA ALA A 245 -10.98 -19.07 42.74
C ALA A 245 -10.82 -20.45 43.39
N GLU A 246 -10.86 -20.52 44.74
CA GLU A 246 -10.81 -21.80 45.47
C GLU A 246 -12.01 -22.67 45.09
N GLY A 247 -11.77 -23.94 44.76
CA GLY A 247 -12.80 -24.91 44.36
C GLY A 247 -13.26 -24.78 42.89
N GLN A 248 -12.58 -24.00 42.07
CA GLN A 248 -12.91 -23.86 40.66
C GLN A 248 -12.60 -25.16 39.90
N ILE A 249 -13.54 -25.56 39.01
CA ILE A 249 -13.41 -26.79 38.20
C ILE A 249 -12.52 -26.54 37.00
N ARG A 250 -12.73 -25.43 36.26
CA ARG A 250 -11.92 -25.05 35.08
C ARG A 250 -10.89 -24.00 35.45
N THR A 251 -9.62 -24.34 35.32
CA THR A 251 -8.48 -23.46 35.63
C THR A 251 -7.69 -23.08 34.38
N GLU A 252 -7.94 -23.80 33.26
CA GLU A 252 -7.25 -23.60 31.98
C GLU A 252 -8.21 -23.87 30.82
N VAL A 253 -7.84 -23.37 29.63
CA VAL A 253 -8.44 -23.73 28.34
C VAL A 253 -7.33 -24.26 27.45
N ARG A 254 -7.52 -25.45 26.90
CA ARG A 254 -6.53 -26.16 26.10
C ARG A 254 -6.84 -26.03 24.62
N PRO A 255 -5.82 -26.20 23.74
CA PRO A 255 -6.02 -26.11 22.28
C PRO A 255 -7.13 -27.03 21.76
N GLU A 256 -7.26 -28.23 22.30
CA GLU A 256 -8.27 -29.21 21.90
C GLU A 256 -9.71 -28.84 22.23
N GLU A 257 -9.92 -27.86 23.12
CA GLU A 257 -11.25 -27.33 23.47
C GLU A 257 -11.72 -26.24 22.50
N VAL A 258 -10.81 -25.70 21.69
CA VAL A 258 -11.12 -24.70 20.67
C VAL A 258 -11.14 -25.38 19.31
N ALA A 259 -12.30 -25.45 18.70
CA ALA A 259 -12.42 -25.94 17.33
C ALA A 259 -11.82 -24.90 16.39
N ILE A 260 -10.72 -25.27 15.71
CA ILE A 260 -10.06 -24.43 14.71
C ILE A 260 -10.31 -25.04 13.33
N THR A 261 -11.09 -24.36 12.52
CA THR A 261 -11.39 -24.77 11.16
C THR A 261 -10.60 -23.91 10.18
N GLN A 262 -9.82 -24.55 9.35
CA GLN A 262 -9.03 -23.91 8.30
C GLN A 262 -9.21 -24.67 6.98
N ASN A 263 -9.38 -23.95 5.91
CA ASN A 263 -9.50 -24.54 4.57
C ASN A 263 -8.62 -23.72 3.61
N PHE A 264 -7.30 -23.87 3.76
CA PHE A 264 -6.38 -23.17 2.88
C PHE A 264 -5.13 -24.01 2.58
N ASP A 265 -4.52 -23.70 1.44
CA ASP A 265 -3.26 -24.25 1.00
C ASP A 265 -2.14 -23.24 1.22
N TYR A 266 -1.22 -23.54 2.13
CA TYR A 266 -0.04 -22.71 2.37
C TYR A 266 0.86 -22.52 1.14
N ASN A 267 0.74 -23.38 0.13
CA ASN A 267 1.57 -23.31 -1.09
C ASN A 267 0.93 -22.41 -2.17
N ALA A 268 -0.34 -22.05 -2.02
CA ALA A 268 -1.06 -21.24 -3.00
C ALA A 268 -1.22 -19.81 -2.50
N PRO A 269 -0.76 -18.80 -3.26
CA PRO A 269 -1.09 -17.41 -2.96
C PRO A 269 -2.61 -17.19 -2.90
N GLY A 270 -3.06 -16.40 -1.91
CA GLY A 270 -4.48 -16.15 -1.72
C GLY A 270 -4.81 -15.57 -0.34
N VAL A 271 -6.09 -15.26 -0.14
CA VAL A 271 -6.64 -14.82 1.14
C VAL A 271 -7.52 -15.92 1.70
N TYR A 272 -7.24 -16.33 2.91
CA TYR A 272 -7.88 -17.44 3.59
C TYR A 272 -8.40 -17.01 4.96
N GLU A 273 -9.46 -17.66 5.43
CA GLU A 273 -10.00 -17.43 6.77
C GLU A 273 -9.85 -18.67 7.63
N VAL A 274 -9.34 -18.48 8.85
CA VAL A 274 -9.32 -19.49 9.92
C VAL A 274 -10.40 -19.11 10.93
N THR A 275 -11.30 -20.05 11.22
CA THR A 275 -12.37 -19.85 12.19
C THR A 275 -12.07 -20.60 13.47
N TYR A 276 -12.12 -19.88 14.60
CA TYR A 276 -12.03 -20.41 15.95
C TYR A 276 -13.41 -20.45 16.54
N GLN A 277 -13.74 -21.54 17.26
CA GLN A 277 -15.01 -21.70 17.96
C GLN A 277 -14.78 -22.36 19.31
N ILE A 278 -15.50 -21.89 20.33
CA ILE A 278 -15.55 -22.51 21.66
C ILE A 278 -16.97 -22.40 22.22
N ALA A 279 -17.43 -23.46 22.89
CA ALA A 279 -18.72 -23.47 23.55
C ALA A 279 -18.56 -23.30 25.06
N ASP A 280 -19.53 -22.64 25.71
CA ASP A 280 -19.72 -22.66 27.17
C ASP A 280 -20.52 -23.89 27.64
N ALA A 281 -20.79 -23.98 28.96
CA ALA A 281 -21.56 -25.07 29.53
C ALA A 281 -23.05 -25.07 29.13
N ASP A 282 -23.57 -23.90 28.74
CA ASP A 282 -24.97 -23.72 28.29
C ASP A 282 -25.14 -23.99 26.80
N GLY A 283 -24.06 -24.25 26.08
CA GLY A 283 -24.05 -24.54 24.66
C GLY A 283 -24.01 -23.29 23.77
N ASN A 284 -23.76 -22.08 24.32
CA ASN A 284 -23.51 -20.91 23.51
C ASN A 284 -22.14 -21.00 22.84
N VAL A 285 -22.06 -20.74 21.55
CA VAL A 285 -20.83 -20.85 20.79
C VAL A 285 -20.29 -19.46 20.46
N GLY A 286 -19.12 -19.15 21.00
CA GLY A 286 -18.32 -18.00 20.62
C GLY A 286 -17.46 -18.30 19.40
N SER A 287 -17.32 -17.33 18.49
CA SER A 287 -16.51 -17.50 17.30
C SER A 287 -15.67 -16.25 16.97
N MET A 288 -14.49 -16.50 16.36
CA MET A 288 -13.55 -15.47 15.88
C MET A 288 -12.91 -15.92 14.58
N ARG A 289 -12.52 -14.96 13.71
CA ARG A 289 -11.79 -15.24 12.47
C ARG A 289 -10.41 -14.59 12.48
N LEU A 290 -9.43 -15.32 11.97
CA LEU A 290 -8.11 -14.84 11.60
C LEU A 290 -8.03 -14.86 10.06
N ILE A 291 -7.62 -13.77 9.47
CA ILE A 291 -7.35 -13.69 8.03
C ILE A 291 -5.89 -14.05 7.81
N VAL A 292 -5.62 -14.98 6.91
CA VAL A 292 -4.27 -15.37 6.50
C VAL A 292 -4.09 -15.03 5.03
N VAL A 293 -3.13 -14.15 4.75
CA VAL A 293 -2.76 -13.76 3.38
C VAL A 293 -1.45 -14.47 3.02
N VAL A 294 -1.52 -15.36 2.03
CA VAL A 294 -0.35 -15.99 1.43
C VAL A 294 0.02 -15.17 0.20
N SER A 295 1.15 -14.47 0.25
CA SER A 295 1.63 -13.61 -0.85
C SER A 295 3.11 -13.87 -1.15
N GLU A 296 3.48 -13.66 -2.42
CA GLU A 296 4.88 -13.75 -2.87
C GLU A 296 5.73 -12.60 -2.32
#